data_2525083905de002f4eb609cd85a218e1
#
_entry.id   2525083905de002f4eb609cd85a218e1
#
_cell.length_a   1.000
_cell.length_b   1.000
_cell.length_c   1.000
_cell.angle_alpha   90.00
_cell.angle_beta   90.00
_cell.angle_gamma   90.00
#
_symmetry.space_group_name_H-M   'P 1'
#
loop_
_entity.id
_entity.type
_entity.pdbx_description
1 polymer ?
#
loop_
_entity_poly.entity_id
_entity_poly.type
_entity_poly.pdbx_seq_one_letter_code
_entity_poly.pdbx_strand_id
1 'polypeptide(L)'
;MTRIEDGTVGAARVSGTRESVIREMTREAHRHDAINLSQGIPDESETPERVKAAAVEGVAEASQYTITWGLPALREAVAERYADWKGVHYDPTREVTVTTGTSEAVVSTMLSLCDPGDGVIYFEPTYESYIPATQFAEGRPLPIDITDGLAVEEGPLREAASEASMLILNHPHNPTGTVFSPDELELIADVAREEDLIVVTDEIYEHIVYADHYRSPVEVADLAERTVVCTGLSKTYSVTGWRVGFALAPEPLSAQLRKVHDYTTICAPTPFQYAGVEALSMPESYYDDLAASYRERRDLLCAGLREAGLDPVVPDGAYYVVARYPTDEADTAFAKRLVREAGVATVPGSSFYTRAEDSDWVRFTFSRDEATIEEALSRLEAGRWW
;
A
#
# COMPACT_ATOMS: atom_id res chain seq x y z
N MET A 1 -0.17 -34.51 -25.43
CA MET A 1 0.60 -33.27 -25.18
C MET A 1 0.72 -33.06 -23.69
N THR A 2 1.92 -32.77 -23.22
CA THR A 2 2.12 -32.39 -21.79
C THR A 2 1.71 -30.93 -21.62
N ARG A 3 1.36 -30.49 -20.37
CA ARG A 3 1.03 -29.08 -20.07
C ARG A 3 2.11 -28.10 -20.51
N ILE A 4 3.35 -28.55 -20.64
CA ILE A 4 4.49 -27.75 -21.13
C ILE A 4 4.40 -27.53 -22.65
N GLU A 5 3.94 -28.53 -23.40
CA GLU A 5 3.84 -28.47 -24.88
C GLU A 5 2.66 -27.64 -25.37
N ASP A 6 1.56 -27.57 -24.60
CA ASP A 6 0.38 -26.77 -24.92
C ASP A 6 0.37 -25.37 -24.28
N GLY A 7 1.43 -25.00 -23.54
CA GLY A 7 1.59 -23.68 -22.92
C GLY A 7 0.76 -23.45 -21.65
N THR A 8 0.05 -24.48 -21.13
CA THR A 8 -0.80 -24.35 -19.92
C THR A 8 -0.08 -24.75 -18.64
N VAL A 9 1.13 -24.22 -18.43
CA VAL A 9 2.01 -24.62 -17.31
C VAL A 9 1.55 -24.08 -15.95
N GLY A 10 0.85 -22.95 -15.93
CA GLY A 10 0.43 -22.27 -14.70
C GLY A 10 -0.78 -22.93 -14.04
N ALA A 11 -0.88 -22.80 -12.70
CA ALA A 11 -2.14 -23.08 -11.99
C ALA A 11 -3.22 -22.08 -12.42
N ALA A 12 -4.48 -22.49 -12.46
CA ALA A 12 -5.60 -21.64 -12.90
C ALA A 12 -5.65 -20.31 -12.16
N ARG A 13 -5.42 -20.32 -10.83
CA ARG A 13 -5.40 -19.12 -9.98
C ARG A 13 -4.26 -18.12 -10.28
N VAL A 14 -3.24 -18.54 -11.06
CA VAL A 14 -2.11 -17.68 -11.45
C VAL A 14 -2.24 -17.20 -12.89
N SER A 15 -2.91 -17.99 -13.75
CA SER A 15 -2.96 -17.75 -15.20
C SER A 15 -3.63 -16.43 -15.61
N GLY A 16 -4.51 -15.87 -14.73
CA GLY A 16 -5.16 -14.56 -14.94
C GLY A 16 -4.36 -13.37 -14.43
N THR A 17 -3.26 -13.61 -13.69
CA THR A 17 -2.45 -12.54 -13.14
C THR A 17 -1.56 -11.91 -14.22
N ARG A 18 -1.62 -10.58 -14.37
CA ARG A 18 -0.77 -9.83 -15.29
C ARG A 18 0.55 -9.45 -14.62
N GLU A 19 1.58 -9.17 -15.44
CA GLU A 19 2.80 -8.55 -14.93
C GLU A 19 2.48 -7.12 -14.43
N SER A 20 3.15 -6.72 -13.36
CA SER A 20 3.02 -5.39 -12.77
C SER A 20 3.38 -4.29 -13.76
N VAL A 21 2.44 -3.39 -14.05
CA VAL A 21 2.67 -2.22 -14.91
C VAL A 21 3.63 -1.23 -14.25
N ILE A 22 3.60 -1.11 -12.93
CA ILE A 22 4.57 -0.28 -12.18
C ILE A 22 6.00 -0.75 -12.46
N ARG A 23 6.23 -2.09 -12.49
CA ARG A 23 7.55 -2.66 -12.83
C ARG A 23 7.90 -2.49 -14.31
N GLU A 24 6.91 -2.56 -15.20
CA GLU A 24 7.11 -2.26 -16.63
C GLU A 24 7.58 -0.81 -16.79
N MET A 25 6.90 0.15 -16.19
CA MET A 25 7.26 1.57 -16.26
C MET A 25 8.64 1.87 -15.63
N THR A 26 9.00 1.16 -14.56
CA THR A 26 10.36 1.24 -13.99
C THR A 26 11.42 0.75 -14.99
N ARG A 27 11.17 -0.34 -15.70
CA ARG A 27 12.09 -0.82 -16.75
C ARG A 27 12.19 0.15 -17.94
N GLU A 28 11.07 0.75 -18.33
CA GLU A 28 11.06 1.79 -19.36
C GLU A 28 11.86 3.02 -18.92
N ALA A 29 11.70 3.45 -17.67
CA ALA A 29 12.49 4.56 -17.09
C ALA A 29 14.00 4.27 -17.18
N HIS A 30 14.44 3.09 -16.78
CA HIS A 30 15.85 2.70 -16.88
C HIS A 30 16.37 2.63 -18.32
N ARG A 31 15.55 2.15 -19.28
CA ARG A 31 15.95 2.07 -20.69
C ARG A 31 16.19 3.42 -21.34
N HIS A 32 15.49 4.44 -20.87
CA HIS A 32 15.50 5.80 -21.43
C HIS A 32 16.22 6.83 -20.55
N ASP A 33 16.87 6.40 -19.46
CA ASP A 33 17.51 7.27 -18.48
C ASP A 33 16.55 8.37 -17.97
N ALA A 34 15.29 7.97 -17.75
CA ALA A 34 14.22 8.84 -17.30
C ALA A 34 14.17 8.92 -15.76
N ILE A 35 13.77 10.08 -15.23
CA ILE A 35 13.48 10.25 -13.81
C ILE A 35 12.28 9.39 -13.46
N ASN A 36 12.45 8.47 -12.52
CA ASN A 36 11.41 7.53 -12.17
C ASN A 36 10.48 8.09 -11.07
N LEU A 37 9.34 8.66 -11.48
CA LEU A 37 8.22 9.02 -10.63
C LEU A 37 7.07 8.01 -10.70
N SER A 38 7.30 6.80 -11.26
CA SER A 38 6.30 5.74 -11.32
C SER A 38 6.28 4.87 -10.07
N GLN A 39 7.43 4.67 -9.42
CA GLN A 39 7.58 3.75 -8.30
C GLN A 39 7.70 4.49 -6.97
N GLY A 40 6.76 4.22 -6.06
CA GLY A 40 6.74 4.75 -4.69
C GLY A 40 7.77 4.07 -3.79
N ILE A 41 9.04 4.45 -3.95
CA ILE A 41 10.14 4.04 -3.09
C ILE A 41 10.74 5.32 -2.50
N PRO A 42 10.68 5.51 -1.18
CA PRO A 42 11.35 6.62 -0.51
C PRO A 42 12.86 6.64 -0.79
N ASP A 43 13.47 7.79 -0.69
CA ASP A 43 14.90 7.93 -0.88
C ASP A 43 15.68 7.21 0.23
N GLU A 44 16.77 6.51 -0.13
CA GLU A 44 17.59 5.76 0.84
C GLU A 44 18.29 6.69 1.86
N SER A 45 18.52 7.95 1.52
CA SER A 45 19.09 8.94 2.43
C SER A 45 18.15 9.29 3.60
N GLU A 46 16.86 9.03 3.47
CA GLU A 46 15.84 9.35 4.47
C GLU A 46 15.75 8.30 5.60
N THR A 47 16.40 7.13 5.45
CA THR A 47 16.44 6.15 6.54
C THR A 47 17.19 6.74 7.75
N PRO A 48 16.56 6.81 8.95
CA PRO A 48 17.22 7.37 10.12
C PRO A 48 18.51 6.63 10.50
N GLU A 49 19.59 7.37 10.78
CA GLU A 49 20.92 6.80 11.05
C GLU A 49 20.92 5.84 12.25
N ARG A 50 20.13 6.14 13.30
CA ARG A 50 20.01 5.24 14.46
C ARG A 50 19.35 3.91 14.09
N VAL A 51 18.43 3.91 13.15
CA VAL A 51 17.76 2.69 12.64
C VAL A 51 18.73 1.87 11.77
N LYS A 52 19.54 2.55 10.93
CA LYS A 52 20.64 1.89 10.18
C LYS A 52 21.67 1.26 11.11
N ALA A 53 22.09 1.98 12.18
CA ALA A 53 23.04 1.47 13.15
C ALA A 53 22.52 0.21 13.85
N ALA A 54 21.24 0.21 14.28
CA ALA A 54 20.63 -0.96 14.89
C ALA A 54 20.55 -2.16 13.92
N ALA A 55 20.36 -1.93 12.63
CA ALA A 55 20.40 -2.99 11.62
C ALA A 55 21.80 -3.61 11.49
N VAL A 56 22.84 -2.78 11.51
CA VAL A 56 24.25 -3.26 11.50
C VAL A 56 24.56 -4.11 12.71
N GLU A 57 24.14 -3.69 13.90
CA GLU A 57 24.26 -4.48 15.13
C GLU A 57 23.47 -5.80 15.04
N GLY A 58 22.23 -5.73 14.56
CA GLY A 58 21.39 -6.91 14.32
C GLY A 58 22.04 -7.93 13.39
N VAL A 59 22.69 -7.49 12.31
CA VAL A 59 23.45 -8.37 11.39
C VAL A 59 24.64 -9.03 12.10
N ALA A 60 25.30 -8.31 13.01
CA ALA A 60 26.45 -8.86 13.75
C ALA A 60 26.06 -9.92 14.80
N GLU A 61 24.86 -9.80 15.40
CA GLU A 61 24.47 -10.59 16.56
C GLU A 61 23.40 -11.65 16.28
N ALA A 62 22.58 -11.47 15.24
CA ALA A 62 21.36 -12.24 15.01
C ALA A 62 21.30 -12.89 13.63
N SER A 63 21.83 -14.11 13.50
CA SER A 63 21.85 -14.87 12.25
C SER A 63 20.86 -16.04 12.20
N GLN A 64 20.11 -16.30 13.27
CA GLN A 64 19.18 -17.42 13.37
C GLN A 64 17.72 -16.95 13.32
N TYR A 65 16.82 -17.89 13.12
CA TYR A 65 15.39 -17.61 13.15
C TYR A 65 14.95 -17.04 14.50
N THR A 66 14.03 -16.09 14.46
CA THR A 66 13.22 -15.78 15.65
C THR A 66 12.15 -16.86 15.84
N ILE A 67 11.32 -16.74 16.88
CA ILE A 67 10.02 -17.41 16.89
C ILE A 67 9.25 -16.94 15.64
N THR A 68 8.46 -17.84 15.04
CA THR A 68 7.91 -17.60 13.68
C THR A 68 7.14 -16.28 13.57
N TRP A 69 6.28 -15.97 14.52
CA TRP A 69 5.52 -14.70 14.53
C TRP A 69 6.29 -13.46 15.03
N GLY A 70 7.62 -13.58 15.13
CA GLY A 70 8.52 -12.43 15.31
C GLY A 70 9.10 -12.24 16.70
N LEU A 71 10.15 -11.43 16.76
CA LEU A 71 10.88 -11.09 17.97
C LEU A 71 9.92 -10.53 19.05
N PRO A 72 9.92 -11.06 20.30
CA PRO A 72 9.03 -10.57 21.34
C PRO A 72 9.13 -9.06 21.56
N ALA A 73 10.34 -8.51 21.67
CA ALA A 73 10.55 -7.07 21.85
C ALA A 73 9.98 -6.22 20.72
N LEU A 74 10.00 -6.71 19.47
CA LEU A 74 9.41 -5.99 18.35
C LEU A 74 7.88 -6.02 18.42
N ARG A 75 7.28 -7.14 18.79
CA ARG A 75 5.83 -7.25 18.94
C ARG A 75 5.31 -6.39 20.09
N GLU A 76 6.06 -6.32 21.19
CA GLU A 76 5.79 -5.42 22.31
C GLU A 76 5.85 -3.95 21.86
N ALA A 77 6.91 -3.55 21.15
CA ALA A 77 7.05 -2.19 20.63
C ALA A 77 5.92 -1.80 19.64
N VAL A 78 5.46 -2.74 18.80
CA VAL A 78 4.29 -2.51 17.92
C VAL A 78 3.02 -2.30 18.73
N ALA A 79 2.77 -3.16 19.72
CA ALA A 79 1.58 -3.06 20.57
C ALA A 79 1.57 -1.76 21.39
N GLU A 80 2.72 -1.38 21.95
CA GLU A 80 2.89 -0.10 22.68
C GLU A 80 2.64 1.09 21.75
N ARG A 81 3.20 1.09 20.54
CA ARG A 81 2.99 2.17 19.57
C ARG A 81 1.52 2.36 19.21
N TYR A 82 0.77 1.26 18.99
CA TYR A 82 -0.68 1.34 18.71
C TYR A 82 -1.48 1.82 19.91
N ALA A 83 -1.12 1.39 21.12
CA ALA A 83 -1.77 1.85 22.35
C ALA A 83 -1.54 3.35 22.57
N ASP A 84 -0.31 3.82 22.40
CA ASP A 84 0.04 5.23 22.65
C ASP A 84 -0.52 6.17 21.59
N TRP A 85 -0.50 5.75 20.34
CA TRP A 85 -0.88 6.62 19.23
C TRP A 85 -2.39 6.57 18.92
N LYS A 86 -2.97 5.36 18.87
CA LYS A 86 -4.37 5.16 18.45
C LYS A 86 -5.31 4.80 19.60
N GLY A 87 -4.77 4.57 20.80
CA GLY A 87 -5.56 4.07 21.94
C GLY A 87 -6.09 2.65 21.77
N VAL A 88 -5.57 1.89 20.79
CA VAL A 88 -5.98 0.52 20.48
C VAL A 88 -4.97 -0.45 21.09
N HIS A 89 -5.46 -1.39 21.90
CA HIS A 89 -4.60 -2.34 22.61
C HIS A 89 -4.63 -3.71 21.98
N TYR A 90 -3.45 -4.22 21.64
CA TYR A 90 -3.23 -5.59 21.16
C TYR A 90 -2.38 -6.39 22.15
N ASP A 91 -2.71 -7.66 22.36
CA ASP A 91 -1.82 -8.60 23.06
C ASP A 91 -0.61 -8.91 22.16
N PRO A 92 0.62 -8.47 22.53
CA PRO A 92 1.79 -8.67 21.69
C PRO A 92 2.14 -10.16 21.48
N THR A 93 1.63 -11.06 22.33
CA THR A 93 1.87 -12.50 22.22
C THR A 93 0.90 -13.18 21.25
N ARG A 94 -0.35 -12.73 21.19
CA ARG A 94 -1.43 -13.42 20.50
C ARG A 94 -1.91 -12.69 19.25
N GLU A 95 -1.81 -11.35 19.23
CA GLU A 95 -2.50 -10.50 18.25
C GLU A 95 -1.54 -9.73 17.33
N VAL A 96 -0.22 -9.76 17.58
CA VAL A 96 0.80 -9.14 16.73
C VAL A 96 1.65 -10.21 16.06
N THR A 97 1.72 -10.17 14.73
CA THR A 97 2.56 -11.03 13.90
C THR A 97 3.49 -10.20 13.05
N VAL A 98 4.80 -10.46 13.15
CA VAL A 98 5.81 -9.81 12.29
C VAL A 98 5.90 -10.59 10.97
N THR A 99 5.75 -9.89 9.86
CA THR A 99 5.69 -10.46 8.52
C THR A 99 6.84 -9.99 7.62
N THR A 100 7.09 -10.67 6.52
CA THR A 100 8.09 -10.25 5.52
C THR A 100 7.55 -9.11 4.65
N GLY A 101 7.33 -7.97 5.29
CA GLY A 101 6.69 -6.79 4.76
C GLY A 101 5.17 -6.92 4.69
N THR A 102 4.48 -5.78 4.50
CA THR A 102 3.02 -5.68 4.42
C THR A 102 2.43 -6.57 3.31
N SER A 103 3.16 -6.77 2.20
CA SER A 103 2.68 -7.65 1.12
C SER A 103 2.47 -9.10 1.57
N GLU A 104 3.35 -9.63 2.44
CA GLU A 104 3.16 -10.95 3.02
C GLU A 104 2.01 -10.95 4.03
N ALA A 105 1.85 -9.88 4.83
CA ALA A 105 0.71 -9.73 5.74
C ALA A 105 -0.62 -9.84 4.99
N VAL A 106 -0.79 -9.11 3.89
CA VAL A 106 -2.00 -9.16 3.04
C VAL A 106 -2.19 -10.55 2.44
N VAL A 107 -1.16 -11.12 1.80
CA VAL A 107 -1.29 -12.43 1.14
C VAL A 107 -1.59 -13.55 2.16
N SER A 108 -0.91 -13.55 3.30
CA SER A 108 -1.16 -14.55 4.35
C SER A 108 -2.55 -14.40 4.97
N THR A 109 -3.04 -13.17 5.10
CA THR A 109 -4.42 -12.90 5.54
C THR A 109 -5.42 -13.48 4.53
N MET A 110 -5.26 -13.19 3.25
CA MET A 110 -6.14 -13.70 2.21
C MET A 110 -6.14 -15.23 2.17
N LEU A 111 -4.97 -15.86 2.17
CA LEU A 111 -4.84 -17.32 2.15
C LEU A 111 -5.38 -18.02 3.39
N SER A 112 -5.49 -17.32 4.51
CA SER A 112 -5.95 -17.90 5.79
C SER A 112 -7.42 -17.66 6.11
N LEU A 113 -8.03 -16.63 5.52
CA LEU A 113 -9.38 -16.17 5.90
C LEU A 113 -10.37 -16.12 4.72
N CYS A 114 -9.91 -16.31 3.48
CA CYS A 114 -10.74 -16.33 2.29
C CYS A 114 -10.89 -17.79 1.81
N ASP A 115 -12.10 -18.29 1.76
CA ASP A 115 -12.41 -19.59 1.17
C ASP A 115 -12.62 -19.48 -0.36
N PRO A 116 -12.41 -20.57 -1.12
CA PRO A 116 -12.65 -20.55 -2.57
C PRO A 116 -14.06 -20.10 -2.93
N GLY A 117 -14.16 -19.02 -3.72
CA GLY A 117 -15.43 -18.44 -4.17
C GLY A 117 -15.96 -17.28 -3.31
N ASP A 118 -15.33 -17.01 -2.16
CA ASP A 118 -15.68 -15.85 -1.32
C ASP A 118 -15.55 -14.54 -2.07
N GLY A 119 -16.53 -13.67 -1.92
CA GLY A 119 -16.49 -12.31 -2.43
C GLY A 119 -15.55 -11.43 -1.60
N VAL A 120 -14.67 -10.69 -2.26
CA VAL A 120 -13.76 -9.73 -1.62
C VAL A 120 -13.95 -8.36 -2.22
N ILE A 121 -14.43 -7.40 -1.42
CA ILE A 121 -14.62 -6.01 -1.82
C ILE A 121 -13.29 -5.27 -1.76
N TYR A 122 -13.07 -4.39 -2.72
CA TYR A 122 -12.04 -3.34 -2.69
C TYR A 122 -12.47 -2.15 -3.54
N PHE A 123 -11.91 -0.98 -3.22
CA PHE A 123 -12.23 0.27 -3.90
C PHE A 123 -11.29 0.50 -5.07
N GLU A 124 -11.85 0.70 -6.28
CA GLU A 124 -11.10 1.06 -7.48
C GLU A 124 -11.15 2.59 -7.71
N PRO A 125 -10.01 3.18 -8.13
CA PRO A 125 -8.73 2.53 -8.50
C PRO A 125 -8.04 1.91 -7.29
N THR A 126 -7.37 0.75 -7.44
CA THR A 126 -6.80 -0.01 -6.32
C THR A 126 -5.34 -0.39 -6.52
N TYR A 127 -4.60 -0.60 -5.43
CA TYR A 127 -3.24 -1.09 -5.53
C TYR A 127 -3.20 -2.50 -6.15
N GLU A 128 -2.37 -2.67 -7.18
CA GLU A 128 -2.33 -3.86 -8.06
C GLU A 128 -2.17 -5.21 -7.34
N SER A 129 -1.69 -5.24 -6.09
CA SER A 129 -1.39 -6.51 -5.38
C SER A 129 -2.61 -7.16 -4.73
N TYR A 130 -3.71 -6.43 -4.49
CA TYR A 130 -4.87 -7.01 -3.80
C TYR A 130 -5.64 -8.00 -4.67
N ILE A 131 -5.74 -7.71 -5.96
CA ILE A 131 -6.40 -8.58 -6.94
C ILE A 131 -5.69 -9.95 -7.03
N PRO A 132 -4.37 -10.02 -7.27
CA PRO A 132 -3.63 -11.27 -7.22
C PRO A 132 -3.74 -11.99 -5.86
N ALA A 133 -3.68 -11.27 -4.74
CA ALA A 133 -3.81 -11.87 -3.42
C ALA A 133 -5.17 -12.59 -3.27
N THR A 134 -6.26 -11.94 -3.71
CA THR A 134 -7.61 -12.53 -3.75
C THR A 134 -7.66 -13.75 -4.68
N GLN A 135 -7.10 -13.64 -5.88
CA GLN A 135 -7.08 -14.74 -6.86
C GLN A 135 -6.26 -15.95 -6.37
N PHE A 136 -5.16 -15.72 -5.66
CA PHE A 136 -4.33 -16.80 -5.10
C PHE A 136 -5.06 -17.55 -3.98
N ALA A 137 -5.93 -16.86 -3.24
CA ALA A 137 -6.85 -17.47 -2.28
C ALA A 137 -8.09 -18.10 -2.95
N GLU A 138 -8.20 -18.05 -4.30
CA GLU A 138 -9.36 -18.52 -5.06
C GLU A 138 -10.66 -17.75 -4.74
N GLY A 139 -10.53 -16.54 -4.15
CA GLY A 139 -11.62 -15.60 -3.91
C GLY A 139 -12.06 -14.88 -5.18
N ARG A 140 -13.23 -14.27 -5.13
CA ARG A 140 -13.86 -13.52 -6.23
C ARG A 140 -13.76 -12.02 -5.96
N PRO A 141 -12.99 -11.27 -6.77
CA PRO A 141 -12.91 -9.81 -6.65
C PRO A 141 -14.27 -9.13 -6.88
N LEU A 142 -14.63 -8.19 -6.00
CA LEU A 142 -15.82 -7.34 -6.06
C LEU A 142 -15.39 -5.87 -6.01
N PRO A 143 -15.01 -5.28 -7.15
CA PRO A 143 -14.57 -3.89 -7.18
C PRO A 143 -15.74 -2.92 -7.03
N ILE A 144 -15.54 -1.85 -6.25
CA ILE A 144 -16.41 -0.69 -6.17
C ILE A 144 -15.62 0.51 -6.71
N ASP A 145 -16.15 1.13 -7.75
CA ASP A 145 -15.53 2.31 -8.33
C ASP A 145 -15.81 3.55 -7.46
N ILE A 146 -14.74 4.23 -7.02
CA ILE A 146 -14.79 5.48 -6.26
C ILE A 146 -14.20 6.65 -7.04
N THR A 147 -14.00 6.52 -8.36
CA THR A 147 -13.34 7.55 -9.19
C THR A 147 -14.08 8.88 -9.16
N ASP A 148 -15.42 8.84 -9.13
CA ASP A 148 -16.26 10.02 -9.01
C ASP A 148 -16.27 10.52 -7.56
N GLY A 149 -15.51 11.60 -7.31
CA GLY A 149 -15.42 12.24 -5.99
C GLY A 149 -14.50 11.55 -4.99
N LEU A 150 -13.91 10.41 -5.32
CA LEU A 150 -13.04 9.61 -4.45
C LEU A 150 -13.70 9.26 -3.11
N ALA A 151 -15.00 9.00 -3.13
CA ALA A 151 -15.83 8.76 -1.95
C ALA A 151 -16.54 7.40 -2.02
N VAL A 152 -16.78 6.81 -0.84
CA VAL A 152 -17.52 5.55 -0.71
C VAL A 152 -19.02 5.83 -0.70
N GLU A 153 -19.75 5.33 -1.68
CA GLU A 153 -21.19 5.42 -1.75
C GLU A 153 -21.88 4.24 -1.06
N GLU A 154 -22.91 4.51 -0.25
CA GLU A 154 -23.64 3.49 0.52
C GLU A 154 -24.29 2.42 -0.36
N GLY A 155 -24.93 2.80 -1.45
CA GLY A 155 -25.66 1.89 -2.34
C GLY A 155 -24.77 0.79 -2.93
N PRO A 156 -23.71 1.14 -3.68
CA PRO A 156 -22.74 0.18 -4.22
C PRO A 156 -22.06 -0.68 -3.14
N LEU A 157 -21.73 -0.08 -1.98
CA LEU A 157 -21.11 -0.82 -0.89
C LEU A 157 -22.04 -1.90 -0.33
N ARG A 158 -23.31 -1.59 -0.06
CA ARG A 158 -24.28 -2.55 0.44
C ARG A 158 -24.60 -3.65 -0.58
N GLU A 159 -24.67 -3.30 -1.86
CA GLU A 159 -24.89 -4.29 -2.93
C GLU A 159 -23.74 -5.30 -2.97
N ALA A 160 -22.50 -4.83 -3.01
CA ALA A 160 -21.33 -5.70 -3.02
C ALA A 160 -21.19 -6.53 -1.72
N ALA A 161 -21.50 -5.92 -0.56
CA ALA A 161 -21.39 -6.58 0.74
C ALA A 161 -22.32 -7.78 0.89
N SER A 162 -23.51 -7.76 0.26
CA SER A 162 -24.45 -8.87 0.27
C SER A 162 -23.90 -10.17 -0.37
N GLU A 163 -22.81 -10.07 -1.12
CA GLU A 163 -22.15 -11.20 -1.81
C GLU A 163 -20.70 -11.40 -1.34
N ALA A 164 -20.27 -10.67 -0.32
CA ALA A 164 -18.89 -10.66 0.15
C ALA A 164 -18.74 -11.33 1.51
N SER A 165 -17.54 -11.84 1.79
CA SER A 165 -17.07 -12.28 3.11
C SER A 165 -15.99 -11.36 3.65
N MET A 166 -15.34 -10.59 2.79
CA MET A 166 -14.19 -9.75 3.14
C MET A 166 -14.23 -8.41 2.42
N LEU A 167 -13.61 -7.41 3.06
CA LEU A 167 -13.36 -6.09 2.48
C LEU A 167 -11.89 -5.72 2.68
N ILE A 168 -11.19 -5.30 1.62
CA ILE A 168 -9.84 -4.74 1.69
C ILE A 168 -9.94 -3.23 1.59
N LEU A 169 -9.40 -2.53 2.59
CA LEU A 169 -9.30 -1.08 2.67
C LEU A 169 -7.84 -0.66 2.71
N ASN A 170 -7.39 0.17 1.78
CA ASN A 170 -6.08 0.81 1.85
C ASN A 170 -6.24 2.25 2.35
N HIS A 171 -5.63 2.58 3.48
CA HIS A 171 -5.87 3.85 4.15
C HIS A 171 -4.63 4.40 4.87
N PRO A 172 -4.04 5.50 4.39
CA PRO A 172 -4.33 6.29 3.18
C PRO A 172 -4.20 5.52 1.87
N HIS A 173 -5.01 5.91 0.89
CA HIS A 173 -5.28 5.12 -0.30
C HIS A 173 -4.21 5.27 -1.39
N ASN A 174 -3.75 4.18 -1.96
CA ASN A 174 -2.92 4.13 -3.17
C ASN A 174 -3.79 3.59 -4.32
N PRO A 175 -4.01 4.37 -5.41
CA PRO A 175 -3.12 5.42 -5.96
C PRO A 175 -3.50 6.87 -5.64
N THR A 176 -4.66 7.15 -5.07
CA THR A 176 -5.28 8.48 -5.07
C THR A 176 -4.77 9.39 -3.95
N GLY A 177 -4.21 8.81 -2.88
CA GLY A 177 -3.86 9.54 -1.66
C GLY A 177 -5.07 9.97 -0.82
N THR A 178 -6.24 9.43 -1.11
CA THR A 178 -7.47 9.70 -0.35
C THR A 178 -7.32 9.23 1.10
N VAL A 179 -7.78 10.05 2.02
CA VAL A 179 -8.03 9.72 3.42
C VAL A 179 -9.54 9.68 3.58
N PHE A 180 -10.11 8.49 3.78
CA PHE A 180 -11.55 8.34 3.96
C PHE A 180 -12.02 9.11 5.19
N SER A 181 -13.15 9.78 5.03
CA SER A 181 -13.75 10.58 6.10
C SER A 181 -14.24 9.71 7.27
N PRO A 182 -14.42 10.26 8.47
CA PRO A 182 -15.02 9.54 9.58
C PRO A 182 -16.40 8.94 9.24
N ASP A 183 -17.23 9.65 8.47
CA ASP A 183 -18.57 9.17 8.06
C ASP A 183 -18.46 7.96 7.11
N GLU A 184 -17.49 7.95 6.20
CA GLU A 184 -17.25 6.80 5.32
C GLU A 184 -16.74 5.58 6.11
N LEU A 185 -15.85 5.80 7.08
CA LEU A 185 -15.36 4.72 7.94
C LEU A 185 -16.47 4.15 8.82
N GLU A 186 -17.36 4.99 9.36
CA GLU A 186 -18.55 4.54 10.10
C GLU A 186 -19.53 3.76 9.19
N LEU A 187 -19.74 4.21 7.95
CA LEU A 187 -20.53 3.47 6.95
C LEU A 187 -19.93 2.08 6.65
N ILE A 188 -18.61 2.03 6.44
CA ILE A 188 -17.91 0.75 6.22
C ILE A 188 -18.05 -0.16 7.44
N ALA A 189 -17.93 0.39 8.65
CA ALA A 189 -18.07 -0.35 9.90
C ALA A 189 -19.50 -0.92 10.07
N ASP A 190 -20.52 -0.12 9.79
CA ASP A 190 -21.92 -0.52 9.85
C ASP A 190 -22.20 -1.69 8.89
N VAL A 191 -21.77 -1.55 7.64
CA VAL A 191 -21.96 -2.59 6.61
C VAL A 191 -21.15 -3.85 6.96
N ALA A 192 -19.91 -3.71 7.41
CA ALA A 192 -19.09 -4.86 7.81
C ALA A 192 -19.69 -5.62 8.99
N ARG A 193 -20.32 -4.93 9.93
CA ARG A 193 -21.03 -5.55 11.06
C ARG A 193 -22.33 -6.22 10.63
N GLU A 194 -23.12 -5.57 9.77
CA GLU A 194 -24.41 -6.09 9.30
C GLU A 194 -24.26 -7.35 8.46
N GLU A 195 -23.24 -7.40 7.60
CA GLU A 195 -22.98 -8.51 6.66
C GLU A 195 -21.88 -9.48 7.17
N ASP A 196 -21.42 -9.30 8.41
CA ASP A 196 -20.38 -10.12 9.07
C ASP A 196 -19.07 -10.22 8.28
N LEU A 197 -18.63 -9.11 7.65
CA LEU A 197 -17.40 -9.07 6.85
C LEU A 197 -16.16 -9.07 7.75
N ILE A 198 -15.12 -9.75 7.30
CA ILE A 198 -13.75 -9.54 7.78
C ILE A 198 -13.15 -8.35 7.01
N VAL A 199 -12.56 -7.39 7.74
CA VAL A 199 -11.91 -6.24 7.14
C VAL A 199 -10.41 -6.43 7.16
N VAL A 200 -9.75 -6.18 6.03
CA VAL A 200 -8.29 -6.11 5.90
C VAL A 200 -7.93 -4.66 5.60
N THR A 201 -7.26 -4.00 6.52
CA THR A 201 -6.81 -2.63 6.28
C THR A 201 -5.31 -2.59 6.02
N ASP A 202 -4.90 -2.08 4.84
CA ASP A 202 -3.50 -1.80 4.54
C ASP A 202 -3.22 -0.34 4.91
N GLU A 203 -2.54 -0.16 6.05
CA GLU A 203 -2.21 1.14 6.62
C GLU A 203 -0.72 1.51 6.47
N ILE A 204 -0.06 1.01 5.44
CA ILE A 204 1.39 1.23 5.24
C ILE A 204 1.78 2.72 5.14
N TYR A 205 0.82 3.61 4.88
CA TYR A 205 1.01 5.08 4.80
C TYR A 205 0.48 5.83 6.03
N GLU A 206 0.15 5.16 7.11
CA GLU A 206 -0.51 5.71 8.31
C GLU A 206 0.18 6.93 8.96
N HIS A 207 1.49 7.09 8.76
CA HIS A 207 2.28 8.24 9.21
C HIS A 207 2.56 9.28 8.11
N ILE A 208 2.03 9.10 6.90
CA ILE A 208 2.16 10.02 5.77
C ILE A 208 0.78 10.57 5.47
N VAL A 209 0.32 11.47 6.31
CA VAL A 209 -1.03 12.02 6.32
C VAL A 209 -0.98 13.55 6.38
N TYR A 210 -1.84 14.20 5.63
CA TYR A 210 -1.93 15.66 5.53
C TYR A 210 -3.28 16.19 6.00
N ALA A 211 -4.28 15.32 6.10
CA ALA A 211 -5.63 15.63 6.58
C ALA A 211 -5.69 15.58 8.11
N ASP A 212 -6.36 16.55 8.71
CA ASP A 212 -6.56 16.61 10.17
C ASP A 212 -7.61 15.60 10.68
N HIS A 213 -8.37 14.98 9.77
CA HIS A 213 -9.46 14.06 10.12
C HIS A 213 -9.06 12.57 10.00
N TYR A 214 -7.77 12.25 9.77
CA TYR A 214 -7.33 10.87 9.69
C TYR A 214 -7.67 10.10 10.95
N ARG A 215 -8.24 8.91 10.74
CA ARG A 215 -8.55 7.96 11.78
C ARG A 215 -8.35 6.56 11.22
N SER A 216 -7.66 5.71 11.96
CA SER A 216 -7.53 4.30 11.54
C SER A 216 -8.88 3.59 11.61
N PRO A 217 -9.18 2.67 10.69
CA PRO A 217 -10.39 1.85 10.77
C PRO A 217 -10.57 1.14 12.12
N VAL A 218 -9.49 0.71 12.79
CA VAL A 218 -9.58 0.05 14.10
C VAL A 218 -9.92 0.97 15.27
N GLU A 219 -9.94 2.29 15.05
CA GLU A 219 -10.43 3.26 16.03
C GLU A 219 -11.96 3.48 15.92
N VAL A 220 -12.60 2.90 14.89
CA VAL A 220 -14.07 2.91 14.74
C VAL A 220 -14.66 1.80 15.60
N ALA A 221 -15.73 2.11 16.30
CA ALA A 221 -16.38 1.18 17.21
C ALA A 221 -16.76 -0.14 16.48
N ASP A 222 -16.54 -1.26 17.13
CA ASP A 222 -16.89 -2.63 16.67
C ASP A 222 -16.12 -3.11 15.43
N LEU A 223 -15.29 -2.27 14.78
CA LEU A 223 -14.53 -2.68 13.61
C LEU A 223 -13.23 -3.41 13.98
N ALA A 224 -12.59 -3.03 15.10
CA ALA A 224 -11.34 -3.65 15.57
C ALA A 224 -11.48 -5.18 15.77
N GLU A 225 -12.65 -5.66 16.22
CA GLU A 225 -12.88 -7.09 16.51
C GLU A 225 -12.92 -7.99 15.25
N ARG A 226 -13.05 -7.39 14.06
CA ARG A 226 -13.11 -8.07 12.75
C ARG A 226 -12.07 -7.61 11.76
N THR A 227 -11.09 -6.82 12.21
CA THR A 227 -10.09 -6.21 11.32
C THR A 227 -8.72 -6.85 11.48
N VAL A 228 -8.08 -7.11 10.35
CA VAL A 228 -6.65 -7.40 10.24
C VAL A 228 -5.96 -6.14 9.72
N VAL A 229 -5.17 -5.49 10.55
CA VAL A 229 -4.32 -4.36 10.13
C VAL A 229 -3.04 -4.91 9.52
N CYS A 230 -2.74 -4.51 8.30
CA CYS A 230 -1.50 -4.79 7.60
C CYS A 230 -0.70 -3.49 7.47
N THR A 231 0.45 -3.41 8.12
CA THR A 231 1.34 -2.24 8.08
C THR A 231 2.81 -2.65 8.13
N GLY A 232 3.74 -1.73 8.34
CA GLY A 232 5.15 -2.08 8.46
C GLY A 232 6.11 -0.89 8.39
N LEU A 233 7.41 -1.20 8.43
CA LEU A 233 8.46 -0.20 8.50
C LEU A 233 8.78 0.47 7.15
N SER A 234 8.34 -0.12 6.04
CA SER A 234 8.82 0.16 4.69
C SER A 234 8.75 1.63 4.28
N LYS A 235 7.66 2.33 4.61
CA LYS A 235 7.38 3.69 4.13
C LYS A 235 7.76 4.74 5.15
N THR A 236 7.34 4.54 6.38
CA THR A 236 7.61 5.47 7.48
C THR A 236 9.11 5.66 7.76
N TYR A 237 9.90 4.61 7.59
CA TYR A 237 11.35 4.67 7.90
C TYR A 237 12.24 4.51 6.67
N SER A 238 11.67 4.58 5.46
CA SER A 238 12.40 4.49 4.17
C SER A 238 13.24 3.21 4.03
N VAL A 239 12.70 2.06 4.48
CA VAL A 239 13.40 0.76 4.51
C VAL A 239 12.65 -0.33 3.72
N THR A 240 12.18 0.00 2.54
CA THR A 240 11.34 -0.89 1.71
C THR A 240 12.00 -2.25 1.43
N GLY A 241 13.32 -2.28 1.31
CA GLY A 241 14.12 -3.48 1.03
C GLY A 241 14.33 -4.41 2.24
N TRP A 242 14.06 -3.94 3.47
CA TRP A 242 14.28 -4.74 4.67
C TRP A 242 13.20 -5.80 4.90
N ARG A 243 12.05 -5.63 4.27
CA ARG A 243 10.96 -6.60 4.33
C ARG A 243 10.51 -6.90 5.77
N VAL A 244 10.21 -5.88 6.56
CA VAL A 244 9.60 -6.00 7.88
C VAL A 244 8.24 -5.32 7.85
N GLY A 245 7.21 -6.12 8.08
CA GLY A 245 5.81 -5.71 8.19
C GLY A 245 5.14 -6.31 9.41
N PHE A 246 3.90 -5.96 9.61
CA PHE A 246 3.10 -6.40 10.74
C PHE A 246 1.69 -6.74 10.28
N ALA A 247 1.12 -7.78 10.89
CA ALA A 247 -0.31 -8.03 10.91
C ALA A 247 -0.78 -7.97 12.37
N LEU A 248 -1.75 -7.08 12.64
CA LEU A 248 -2.37 -6.94 13.95
C LEU A 248 -3.83 -7.32 13.82
N ALA A 249 -4.30 -8.25 14.61
CA ALA A 249 -5.68 -8.72 14.57
C ALA A 249 -6.07 -9.39 15.88
N PRO A 250 -7.36 -9.53 16.19
CA PRO A 250 -7.84 -10.36 17.28
C PRO A 250 -7.29 -11.78 17.22
N GLU A 251 -7.07 -12.40 18.39
CA GLU A 251 -6.45 -13.73 18.51
C GLU A 251 -7.04 -14.77 17.54
N PRO A 252 -8.37 -14.90 17.32
CA PRO A 252 -8.92 -15.89 16.39
C PRO A 252 -8.43 -15.72 14.96
N LEU A 253 -8.31 -14.48 14.46
CA LEU A 253 -7.84 -14.17 13.11
C LEU A 253 -6.32 -14.35 13.02
N SER A 254 -5.56 -13.82 14.00
CA SER A 254 -4.11 -13.99 14.09
C SER A 254 -3.69 -15.44 14.13
N ALA A 255 -4.44 -16.31 14.84
CA ALA A 255 -4.14 -17.72 14.92
C ALA A 255 -4.24 -18.44 13.56
N GLN A 256 -5.14 -18.01 12.66
CA GLN A 256 -5.22 -18.56 11.31
C GLN A 256 -4.11 -18.02 10.41
N LEU A 257 -3.88 -16.71 10.44
CA LEU A 257 -2.81 -16.07 9.66
C LEU A 257 -1.45 -16.69 9.97
N ARG A 258 -1.13 -16.92 11.24
CA ARG A 258 0.14 -17.54 11.67
C ARG A 258 0.37 -18.93 11.11
N LYS A 259 -0.68 -19.71 10.83
CA LYS A 259 -0.53 -21.02 10.17
C LYS A 259 0.00 -20.88 8.75
N VAL A 260 -0.48 -19.90 7.99
CA VAL A 260 0.02 -19.63 6.64
C VAL A 260 1.44 -19.07 6.70
N HIS A 261 1.68 -18.08 7.56
CA HIS A 261 2.99 -17.49 7.79
C HIS A 261 4.07 -18.53 8.10
N ASP A 262 3.79 -19.48 8.99
CA ASP A 262 4.72 -20.56 9.36
C ASP A 262 5.24 -21.39 8.17
N TYR A 263 4.37 -21.66 7.19
CA TYR A 263 4.69 -22.52 6.04
C TYR A 263 5.10 -21.76 4.78
N THR A 264 4.89 -20.44 4.74
CA THR A 264 5.27 -19.62 3.58
C THR A 264 6.59 -18.89 3.79
N THR A 265 6.82 -18.37 4.99
CA THR A 265 7.93 -17.43 5.26
C THR A 265 8.82 -17.89 6.41
N ILE A 266 8.28 -18.61 7.38
CA ILE A 266 8.92 -19.02 8.65
C ILE A 266 9.09 -17.84 9.59
N CYS A 267 9.87 -16.80 9.22
CA CYS A 267 9.97 -15.55 9.97
C CYS A 267 10.49 -14.42 9.05
N ALA A 268 10.20 -13.18 9.42
CA ALA A 268 10.83 -12.01 8.82
C ALA A 268 12.34 -11.97 9.10
N PRO A 269 13.16 -11.24 8.29
CA PRO A 269 14.60 -11.17 8.47
C PRO A 269 15.01 -10.71 9.87
N THR A 270 15.58 -11.61 10.65
CA THR A 270 15.89 -11.41 12.08
C THR A 270 16.69 -10.13 12.37
N PRO A 271 17.78 -9.79 11.65
CA PRO A 271 18.55 -8.58 11.93
C PRO A 271 17.70 -7.31 11.86
N PHE A 272 16.77 -7.25 10.91
CA PHE A 272 15.93 -6.07 10.71
C PHE A 272 14.76 -5.99 11.69
N GLN A 273 14.41 -7.09 12.36
CA GLN A 273 13.47 -7.06 13.46
C GLN A 273 14.05 -6.32 14.69
N TYR A 274 15.35 -6.47 14.98
CA TYR A 274 16.04 -5.68 16.00
C TYR A 274 16.04 -4.19 15.65
N ALA A 275 16.33 -3.85 14.40
CA ALA A 275 16.25 -2.48 13.94
C ALA A 275 14.82 -1.91 13.97
N GLY A 276 13.81 -2.77 13.83
CA GLY A 276 12.41 -2.41 13.98
C GLY A 276 12.03 -1.92 15.37
N VAL A 277 12.63 -2.49 16.42
CA VAL A 277 12.45 -2.00 17.80
C VAL A 277 12.95 -0.56 17.92
N GLU A 278 14.13 -0.29 17.36
CA GLU A 278 14.70 1.05 17.33
C GLU A 278 13.87 2.03 16.50
N ALA A 279 13.34 1.59 15.34
CA ALA A 279 12.49 2.39 14.49
C ALA A 279 11.21 2.83 15.22
N LEU A 280 10.54 1.92 15.91
CA LEU A 280 9.31 2.22 16.66
C LEU A 280 9.55 3.08 17.91
N SER A 281 10.78 3.22 18.36
CA SER A 281 11.17 4.11 19.47
C SER A 281 11.45 5.55 19.04
N MET A 282 11.22 5.91 17.77
CA MET A 282 11.37 7.28 17.30
C MET A 282 10.39 8.22 18.00
N PRO A 283 10.82 9.45 18.35
CA PRO A 283 9.93 10.41 19.02
C PRO A 283 8.82 10.89 18.10
N GLU A 284 7.72 11.41 18.66
CA GLU A 284 6.60 11.95 17.88
C GLU A 284 7.04 13.00 16.84
N SER A 285 8.02 13.85 17.19
CA SER A 285 8.56 14.84 16.26
C SER A 285 9.11 14.24 14.96
N TYR A 286 9.55 12.97 14.97
CA TYR A 286 9.96 12.29 13.74
C TYR A 286 8.81 12.13 12.76
N TYR A 287 7.65 11.75 13.26
CA TYR A 287 6.45 11.55 12.43
C TYR A 287 5.86 12.86 11.94
N ASP A 288 5.90 13.89 12.78
CA ASP A 288 5.49 15.26 12.41
C ASP A 288 6.40 15.81 11.29
N ASP A 289 7.72 15.68 11.45
CA ASP A 289 8.71 16.12 10.46
C ASP A 289 8.57 15.32 9.14
N LEU A 290 8.30 14.03 9.23
CA LEU A 290 8.05 13.17 8.07
C LEU A 290 6.84 13.66 7.28
N ALA A 291 5.70 13.85 7.95
CA ALA A 291 4.47 14.34 7.31
C ALA A 291 4.66 15.75 6.73
N ALA A 292 5.35 16.64 7.44
CA ALA A 292 5.65 17.99 6.95
C ALA A 292 6.51 17.99 5.69
N SER A 293 7.59 17.20 5.67
CA SER A 293 8.50 17.07 4.52
C SER A 293 7.76 16.52 3.28
N TYR A 294 6.91 15.49 3.46
CA TYR A 294 6.11 14.98 2.35
C TYR A 294 5.02 15.96 1.89
N ARG A 295 4.47 16.78 2.78
CA ARG A 295 3.51 17.83 2.43
C ARG A 295 4.17 18.88 1.53
N GLU A 296 5.40 19.30 1.82
CA GLU A 296 6.16 20.23 1.00
C GLU A 296 6.40 19.68 -0.42
N ARG A 297 6.82 18.43 -0.52
CA ARG A 297 7.03 17.74 -1.81
C ARG A 297 5.72 17.53 -2.59
N ARG A 298 4.63 17.22 -1.90
CA ARG A 298 3.29 17.17 -2.49
C ARG A 298 2.92 18.48 -3.14
N ASP A 299 3.08 19.58 -2.39
CA ASP A 299 2.68 20.91 -2.83
C ASP A 299 3.54 21.36 -4.01
N LEU A 300 4.86 21.10 -3.96
CA LEU A 300 5.81 21.33 -5.06
C LEU A 300 5.38 20.55 -6.32
N LEU A 301 5.16 19.24 -6.22
CA LEU A 301 4.77 18.42 -7.36
C LEU A 301 3.42 18.86 -7.94
N CYS A 302 2.41 19.10 -7.09
CA CYS A 302 1.09 19.53 -7.56
C CYS A 302 1.12 20.90 -8.24
N ALA A 303 1.91 21.84 -7.74
CA ALA A 303 2.08 23.15 -8.38
C ALA A 303 2.72 23.03 -9.76
N GLY A 304 3.85 22.33 -9.87
CA GLY A 304 4.55 22.16 -11.14
C GLY A 304 3.77 21.33 -12.17
N LEU A 305 3.02 20.32 -11.75
CA LEU A 305 2.13 19.57 -12.66
C LEU A 305 1.06 20.49 -13.28
N ARG A 306 0.49 21.44 -12.50
CA ARG A 306 -0.47 22.42 -13.04
C ARG A 306 0.20 23.38 -14.03
N GLU A 307 1.39 23.85 -13.73
CA GLU A 307 2.17 24.72 -14.62
C GLU A 307 2.52 23.99 -15.93
N ALA A 308 2.82 22.70 -15.83
CA ALA A 308 2.99 21.84 -16.98
C ALA A 308 1.68 21.49 -17.70
N GLY A 309 0.50 21.91 -17.25
CA GLY A 309 -0.81 21.78 -17.89
C GLY A 309 -1.56 20.49 -17.59
N LEU A 310 -1.14 19.72 -16.59
CA LEU A 310 -1.92 18.61 -16.05
C LEU A 310 -2.86 19.11 -14.95
N ASP A 311 -3.87 18.29 -14.62
CA ASP A 311 -4.84 18.58 -13.55
C ASP A 311 -4.65 17.60 -12.37
N PRO A 312 -3.77 17.91 -11.40
CA PRO A 312 -3.53 17.03 -10.27
C PRO A 312 -4.62 17.16 -9.20
N VAL A 313 -5.07 16.01 -8.69
CA VAL A 313 -5.84 15.91 -7.46
C VAL A 313 -4.87 15.99 -6.29
N VAL A 314 -5.06 16.96 -5.40
CA VAL A 314 -4.19 17.12 -4.21
C VAL A 314 -4.52 16.03 -3.21
N PRO A 315 -3.57 15.12 -2.86
CA PRO A 315 -3.86 14.02 -1.95
C PRO A 315 -3.88 14.48 -0.48
N ASP A 316 -4.68 13.78 0.33
CA ASP A 316 -4.77 13.96 1.78
C ASP A 316 -3.82 13.04 2.56
N GLY A 317 -3.23 12.05 1.89
CA GLY A 317 -2.28 11.11 2.49
C GLY A 317 -1.46 10.36 1.45
N ALA A 318 -0.66 9.41 1.89
CA ALA A 318 0.34 8.69 1.10
C ALA A 318 1.34 9.65 0.41
N TYR A 319 2.00 9.24 -0.65
CA TYR A 319 2.95 10.07 -1.39
C TYR A 319 2.75 9.95 -2.92
N TYR A 320 1.47 9.89 -3.34
CA TYR A 320 1.09 9.81 -4.73
C TYR A 320 0.17 10.97 -5.12
N VAL A 321 0.29 11.40 -6.36
CA VAL A 321 -0.61 12.34 -7.02
C VAL A 321 -1.16 11.67 -8.26
N VAL A 322 -2.47 11.62 -8.39
CA VAL A 322 -3.13 11.32 -9.66
C VAL A 322 -3.37 12.64 -10.41
N ALA A 323 -3.06 12.67 -11.70
CA ALA A 323 -3.21 13.87 -12.51
C ALA A 323 -3.85 13.52 -13.85
N ARG A 324 -4.93 14.24 -14.21
CA ARG A 324 -5.54 14.15 -15.53
C ARG A 324 -4.67 14.89 -16.55
N TYR A 325 -4.67 14.39 -17.78
CA TYR A 325 -3.95 15.01 -18.89
C TYR A 325 -4.94 15.40 -20.00
N PRO A 326 -4.68 16.52 -20.75
CA PRO A 326 -5.68 17.14 -21.62
C PRO A 326 -5.68 16.59 -23.06
N THR A 327 -5.49 15.27 -23.27
CA THR A 327 -5.52 14.65 -24.61
C THR A 327 -6.38 13.39 -24.59
N ASP A 328 -6.88 12.98 -25.78
CA ASP A 328 -7.65 11.73 -25.94
C ASP A 328 -6.74 10.50 -26.16
N GLU A 329 -5.43 10.63 -25.90
CA GLU A 329 -4.48 9.54 -26.01
C GLU A 329 -4.73 8.52 -24.89
N ALA A 330 -4.64 7.21 -25.18
CA ALA A 330 -4.70 6.18 -24.17
C ALA A 330 -3.60 6.38 -23.11
N ASP A 331 -3.92 6.22 -21.83
CA ASP A 331 -3.04 6.50 -20.69
C ASP A 331 -1.72 5.74 -20.74
N THR A 332 -1.73 4.50 -21.22
CA THR A 332 -0.53 3.69 -21.43
C THR A 332 0.39 4.26 -22.51
N ALA A 333 -0.19 4.80 -23.59
CA ALA A 333 0.58 5.44 -24.66
C ALA A 333 1.14 6.78 -24.15
N PHE A 334 0.33 7.56 -23.45
CA PHE A 334 0.74 8.82 -22.82
C PHE A 334 1.90 8.61 -21.82
N ALA A 335 1.78 7.67 -20.89
CA ALA A 335 2.83 7.37 -19.92
C ALA A 335 4.14 6.95 -20.59
N LYS A 336 4.10 6.09 -21.63
CA LYS A 336 5.30 5.69 -22.40
C LYS A 336 5.88 6.84 -23.20
N ARG A 337 5.06 7.75 -23.70
CA ARG A 337 5.52 8.95 -24.40
C ARG A 337 6.25 9.92 -23.46
N LEU A 338 5.73 10.15 -22.26
CA LEU A 338 6.42 10.94 -21.23
C LEU A 338 7.80 10.39 -20.91
N VAL A 339 7.95 9.06 -20.78
CA VAL A 339 9.27 8.45 -20.58
C VAL A 339 10.23 8.78 -21.70
N ARG A 340 9.79 8.67 -22.97
CA ARG A 340 10.67 8.77 -24.15
C ARG A 340 11.01 10.21 -24.52
N GLU A 341 10.06 11.11 -24.36
CA GLU A 341 10.16 12.48 -24.84
C GLU A 341 10.44 13.49 -23.73
N ALA A 342 9.83 13.32 -22.54
CA ALA A 342 10.10 14.15 -21.36
C ALA A 342 11.21 13.61 -20.47
N GLY A 343 11.51 12.32 -20.57
CA GLY A 343 12.43 11.68 -19.64
C GLY A 343 11.87 11.59 -18.21
N VAL A 344 10.54 11.46 -18.06
CA VAL A 344 9.85 11.32 -16.78
C VAL A 344 8.91 10.12 -16.84
N ALA A 345 9.06 9.19 -15.90
CA ALA A 345 8.21 8.01 -15.83
C ALA A 345 7.08 8.19 -14.81
N THR A 346 5.88 7.75 -15.19
CA THR A 346 4.65 7.77 -14.40
C THR A 346 3.94 6.42 -14.58
N VAL A 347 2.84 6.18 -13.86
CA VAL A 347 2.03 4.96 -14.00
C VAL A 347 0.69 5.31 -14.64
N PRO A 348 0.28 4.61 -15.73
CA PRO A 348 -1.04 4.80 -16.34
C PRO A 348 -2.16 4.41 -15.37
N GLY A 349 -3.24 5.17 -15.36
CA GLY A 349 -4.38 5.00 -14.45
C GLY A 349 -5.11 3.67 -14.62
N SER A 350 -5.23 3.17 -15.86
CA SER A 350 -5.83 1.87 -16.18
C SER A 350 -5.19 0.69 -15.44
N SER A 351 -3.93 0.85 -14.95
CA SER A 351 -3.22 -0.18 -14.17
C SER A 351 -3.85 -0.45 -12.81
N PHE A 352 -4.69 0.44 -12.33
CA PHE A 352 -5.29 0.37 -11.00
C PHE A 352 -6.75 -0.12 -11.02
N TYR A 353 -7.19 -0.69 -12.16
CA TYR A 353 -8.52 -1.26 -12.33
C TYR A 353 -8.47 -2.73 -12.74
N THR A 354 -9.47 -3.50 -12.33
CA THR A 354 -9.66 -4.89 -12.79
C THR A 354 -10.05 -4.94 -14.26
N ARG A 355 -10.80 -3.94 -14.73
CA ARG A 355 -11.20 -3.83 -16.13
C ARG A 355 -10.10 -3.14 -16.92
N ALA A 356 -9.85 -3.62 -18.13
CA ALA A 356 -8.88 -3.01 -19.05
C ALA A 356 -9.58 -1.90 -19.83
N GLU A 357 -9.93 -0.82 -19.16
CA GLU A 357 -10.47 0.39 -19.77
C GLU A 357 -9.38 1.46 -19.73
N ASP A 358 -9.28 2.28 -20.79
CA ASP A 358 -8.40 3.43 -20.82
C ASP A 358 -8.88 4.45 -19.77
N SER A 359 -7.93 5.12 -19.13
CA SER A 359 -8.18 6.15 -18.14
C SER A 359 -7.67 7.50 -18.67
N ASP A 360 -8.16 8.61 -18.12
CA ASP A 360 -7.75 9.97 -18.49
C ASP A 360 -6.71 10.57 -17.53
N TRP A 361 -6.10 9.73 -16.70
CA TRP A 361 -5.14 10.17 -15.69
C TRP A 361 -3.92 9.23 -15.56
N VAL A 362 -2.87 9.77 -14.97
CA VAL A 362 -1.64 9.04 -14.61
C VAL A 362 -1.28 9.32 -13.16
N ARG A 363 -0.54 8.40 -12.51
CA ARG A 363 -0.06 8.55 -11.14
C ARG A 363 1.42 8.88 -11.10
N PHE A 364 1.77 9.94 -10.39
CA PHE A 364 3.13 10.30 -10.00
C PHE A 364 3.38 10.01 -8.52
N THR A 365 4.64 9.79 -8.15
CA THR A 365 5.06 9.78 -6.74
C THR A 365 5.90 11.01 -6.41
N PHE A 366 5.73 11.53 -5.20
CA PHE A 366 6.62 12.53 -4.60
C PHE A 366 7.52 11.96 -3.49
N SER A 367 7.77 10.64 -3.53
CA SER A 367 8.68 9.96 -2.62
C SER A 367 10.16 10.12 -3.02
N ARG A 368 10.49 11.20 -3.69
CA ARG A 368 11.84 11.60 -4.11
C ARG A 368 12.26 12.87 -3.40
N ASP A 369 13.55 13.15 -3.39
CA ASP A 369 14.04 14.45 -2.93
C ASP A 369 13.51 15.60 -3.81
N GLU A 370 13.51 16.81 -3.26
CA GLU A 370 12.99 18.00 -3.94
C GLU A 370 13.72 18.28 -5.24
N ALA A 371 15.06 18.12 -5.27
CA ALA A 371 15.86 18.39 -6.47
C ALA A 371 15.47 17.44 -7.62
N THR A 372 15.20 16.18 -7.32
CA THR A 372 14.70 15.21 -8.31
C THR A 372 13.29 15.57 -8.80
N ILE A 373 12.41 16.06 -7.93
CA ILE A 373 11.07 16.52 -8.29
C ILE A 373 11.16 17.78 -9.17
N GLU A 374 11.97 18.77 -8.79
CA GLU A 374 12.19 20.00 -9.55
C GLU A 374 12.75 19.72 -10.96
N GLU A 375 13.72 18.81 -11.07
CA GLU A 375 14.28 18.41 -12.38
C GLU A 375 13.21 17.73 -13.24
N ALA A 376 12.37 16.85 -12.66
CA ALA A 376 11.28 16.22 -13.39
C ALA A 376 10.24 17.25 -13.89
N LEU A 377 9.88 18.20 -13.05
CA LEU A 377 8.98 19.29 -13.41
C LEU A 377 9.56 20.19 -14.52
N SER A 378 10.84 20.55 -14.42
CA SER A 378 11.53 21.32 -15.47
C SER A 378 11.49 20.61 -16.82
N ARG A 379 11.65 19.29 -16.86
CA ARG A 379 11.54 18.49 -18.08
C ARG A 379 10.10 18.45 -18.63
N LEU A 380 9.11 18.37 -17.75
CA LEU A 380 7.69 18.41 -18.15
C LEU A 380 7.30 19.80 -18.71
N GLU A 381 7.78 20.90 -18.15
CA GLU A 381 7.50 22.25 -18.63
C GLU A 381 8.18 22.55 -19.98
N ALA A 382 9.39 22.04 -20.20
CA ALA A 382 10.17 22.30 -21.40
C ALA A 382 9.52 21.74 -22.69
N GLY A 383 8.60 20.79 -22.56
CA GLY A 383 7.92 20.11 -23.66
C GLY A 383 6.51 20.63 -23.91
N ARG A 384 6.04 20.51 -25.15
CA ARG A 384 4.63 20.66 -25.48
C ARG A 384 4.02 19.26 -25.63
N TRP A 385 3.55 18.71 -24.49
CA TRP A 385 3.09 17.31 -24.40
C TRP A 385 1.65 17.13 -24.84
N TRP A 386 0.90 18.23 -25.06
CA TRP A 386 -0.50 18.32 -25.50
C TRP A 386 -0.77 19.52 -26.41
#